data_0d2ad7c9edddc4687e5dd2cfc27de22c
#
_entry.id   0d2ad7c9edddc4687e5dd2cfc27de22c
#
_cell.length_a   1.000
_cell.length_b   1.000
_cell.length_c   1.000
_cell.angle_alpha   90.00
_cell.angle_beta   90.00
_cell.angle_gamma   90.00
#
_symmetry.space_group_name_H-M   'P 1'
#
loop_
_entity.id
_entity.type
_entity.pdbx_description
1 polymer ?
#
loop_
_entity_poly.entity_id
_entity_poly.type
_entity_poly.pdbx_seq_one_letter_code
_entity_poly.pdbx_strand_id
1 'polypeptide(L)'
;MLTSALIVALLTAQTSDPLPAANKAFADQDWPRAIELYRAVVQAHPEQASSWARLGRSLREAGRAREALPALQKAEQLGFYPPLMQYQRALAHAHLGEKDAALALLRPLVAQEFGPPPGLPAVDADPAVSSDARFKELAAKFAALSAPCQQAGSPWRQFDFWVGSWDVYDRSGNRVGQSRIERILGDCVVLENWKGTGEGKSWNTWNPARKRWEQSWVDASATPVFFTGQLENGTMVYHSDQPQPDGKPYQRRLTFTPLPGRRVRQFSQGTDDGGKSWSTEYDLIYVPQGAPFSAL
;
A
#
# COMPACT_ATOMS: atom_id res chain seq x y z
N MET A 1 -30.27 -52.92 -52.20
CA MET A 1 -30.31 -51.45 -52.05
C MET A 1 -29.70 -51.11 -50.74
N LEU A 2 -28.45 -50.70 -50.72
CA LEU A 2 -27.71 -50.32 -49.54
C LEU A 2 -27.62 -48.78 -49.52
N THR A 3 -28.32 -48.13 -48.59
CA THR A 3 -28.28 -46.68 -48.39
C THR A 3 -27.13 -46.37 -47.41
N SER A 4 -26.05 -45.81 -47.98
CA SER A 4 -24.93 -45.26 -47.16
C SER A 4 -25.37 -43.92 -46.51
N ALA A 5 -25.49 -43.87 -45.19
CA ALA A 5 -25.68 -42.66 -44.47
C ALA A 5 -24.31 -41.98 -44.26
N LEU A 6 -24.11 -40.80 -44.84
CA LEU A 6 -22.96 -39.95 -44.59
C LEU A 6 -23.16 -39.29 -43.22
N ILE A 7 -22.36 -39.68 -42.24
CA ILE A 7 -22.26 -38.97 -40.93
C ILE A 7 -21.27 -37.81 -41.14
N VAL A 8 -21.79 -36.60 -41.26
CA VAL A 8 -20.97 -35.38 -41.21
C VAL A 8 -20.66 -35.10 -39.74
N ALA A 9 -19.47 -35.45 -39.31
CA ALA A 9 -18.95 -35.06 -38.00
C ALA A 9 -18.62 -33.56 -38.04
N LEU A 10 -19.45 -32.72 -37.43
CA LEU A 10 -19.09 -31.35 -37.13
C LEU A 10 -18.01 -31.38 -36.02
N LEU A 11 -16.76 -31.23 -36.42
CA LEU A 11 -15.67 -30.87 -35.51
C LEU A 11 -15.92 -29.45 -35.01
N THR A 12 -16.59 -29.32 -33.87
CA THR A 12 -16.53 -28.08 -33.09
C THR A 12 -15.12 -27.96 -32.54
N ALA A 13 -14.30 -27.15 -33.20
CA ALA A 13 -13.04 -26.72 -32.60
C ALA A 13 -13.37 -26.07 -31.27
N GLN A 14 -13.03 -26.73 -30.16
CA GLN A 14 -13.03 -26.09 -28.84
C GLN A 14 -12.00 -24.98 -28.90
N THR A 15 -12.44 -23.76 -29.18
CA THR A 15 -11.61 -22.59 -29.05
C THR A 15 -11.34 -22.45 -27.53
N SER A 16 -10.10 -22.70 -27.14
CA SER A 16 -9.70 -22.46 -25.73
C SER A 16 -10.07 -21.05 -25.34
N ASP A 17 -10.57 -20.88 -24.11
CA ASP A 17 -10.89 -19.55 -23.56
C ASP A 17 -9.71 -18.60 -23.79
N PRO A 18 -9.89 -17.47 -24.48
CA PRO A 18 -8.80 -16.55 -24.77
C PRO A 18 -8.34 -15.75 -23.52
N LEU A 19 -9.10 -15.78 -22.40
CA LEU A 19 -8.84 -14.97 -21.23
C LEU A 19 -7.47 -15.23 -20.58
N PRO A 20 -6.99 -16.48 -20.37
CA PRO A 20 -5.65 -16.72 -19.82
C PRO A 20 -4.54 -16.12 -20.69
N ALA A 21 -4.64 -16.27 -22.02
CA ALA A 21 -3.68 -15.71 -22.96
C ALA A 21 -3.73 -14.17 -22.99
N ALA A 22 -4.94 -13.58 -22.91
CA ALA A 22 -5.13 -12.14 -22.81
C ALA A 22 -4.48 -11.58 -21.51
N ASN A 23 -4.68 -12.26 -20.39
CA ASN A 23 -4.08 -11.88 -19.12
C ASN A 23 -2.54 -11.92 -19.17
N LYS A 24 -1.99 -12.94 -19.80
CA LYS A 24 -0.53 -13.06 -19.98
C LYS A 24 -0.01 -11.93 -20.86
N ALA A 25 -0.58 -11.68 -22.03
CA ALA A 25 -0.16 -10.59 -22.92
C ALA A 25 -0.24 -9.22 -22.22
N PHE A 26 -1.26 -8.99 -21.39
CA PHE A 26 -1.41 -7.78 -20.60
C PHE A 26 -0.29 -7.65 -19.54
N ALA A 27 0.03 -8.73 -18.83
CA ALA A 27 1.10 -8.75 -17.84
C ALA A 27 2.49 -8.53 -18.47
N ASP A 28 2.70 -9.08 -19.67
CA ASP A 28 3.92 -8.90 -20.46
C ASP A 28 3.97 -7.53 -21.17
N GLN A 29 2.92 -6.70 -21.04
CA GLN A 29 2.76 -5.40 -21.73
C GLN A 29 2.79 -5.51 -23.26
N ASP A 30 2.47 -6.67 -23.81
CA ASP A 30 2.26 -6.87 -25.25
C ASP A 30 0.88 -6.30 -25.61
N TRP A 31 0.82 -4.97 -25.72
CA TRP A 31 -0.44 -4.26 -25.94
C TRP A 31 -1.17 -4.66 -27.24
N PRO A 32 -0.49 -4.83 -28.39
CA PRO A 32 -1.15 -5.29 -29.60
C PRO A 32 -1.83 -6.65 -29.41
N ARG A 33 -1.13 -7.59 -28.81
CA ARG A 33 -1.67 -8.93 -28.56
C ARG A 33 -2.77 -8.92 -27.49
N ALA A 34 -2.60 -8.15 -26.42
CA ALA A 34 -3.61 -7.97 -25.40
C ALA A 34 -4.92 -7.41 -25.99
N ILE A 35 -4.85 -6.40 -26.86
CA ILE A 35 -6.02 -5.80 -27.53
C ILE A 35 -6.76 -6.86 -28.38
N GLU A 36 -6.04 -7.62 -29.19
CA GLU A 36 -6.63 -8.68 -29.99
C GLU A 36 -7.41 -9.68 -29.17
N LEU A 37 -6.75 -10.21 -28.12
CA LEU A 37 -7.30 -11.24 -27.26
C LEU A 37 -8.46 -10.72 -26.40
N TYR A 38 -8.33 -9.54 -25.79
CA TYR A 38 -9.43 -8.97 -25.00
C TYR A 38 -10.64 -8.59 -25.87
N ARG A 39 -10.47 -8.22 -27.14
CA ARG A 39 -11.62 -8.05 -28.05
C ARG A 39 -12.39 -9.35 -28.21
N ALA A 40 -11.73 -10.48 -28.37
CA ALA A 40 -12.39 -11.77 -28.42
C ALA A 40 -13.09 -12.12 -27.09
N VAL A 41 -12.44 -11.84 -25.95
CA VAL A 41 -13.04 -12.06 -24.62
C VAL A 41 -14.31 -11.24 -24.45
N VAL A 42 -14.29 -9.93 -24.74
CA VAL A 42 -15.48 -9.07 -24.52
C VAL A 42 -16.59 -9.32 -25.54
N GLN A 43 -16.29 -9.92 -26.68
CA GLN A 43 -17.31 -10.42 -27.61
C GLN A 43 -18.02 -11.66 -27.08
N ALA A 44 -17.27 -12.59 -26.48
CA ALA A 44 -17.83 -13.80 -25.89
C ALA A 44 -18.52 -13.53 -24.55
N HIS A 45 -17.98 -12.59 -23.76
CA HIS A 45 -18.41 -12.25 -22.41
C HIS A 45 -18.59 -10.75 -22.23
N PRO A 46 -19.63 -10.14 -22.85
CA PRO A 46 -19.84 -8.67 -22.82
C PRO A 46 -20.16 -8.11 -21.43
N GLU A 47 -20.56 -8.95 -20.49
CA GLU A 47 -20.82 -8.62 -19.09
C GLU A 47 -19.54 -8.54 -18.22
N GLN A 48 -18.40 -9.04 -18.72
CA GLN A 48 -17.17 -9.14 -17.93
C GLN A 48 -16.44 -7.80 -17.84
N ALA A 49 -16.79 -7.01 -16.83
CA ALA A 49 -16.30 -5.65 -16.63
C ALA A 49 -14.77 -5.52 -16.58
N SER A 50 -14.07 -6.48 -15.96
CA SER A 50 -12.60 -6.47 -15.86
C SER A 50 -11.90 -6.60 -17.22
N SER A 51 -12.49 -7.35 -18.15
CA SER A 51 -11.95 -7.51 -19.51
C SER A 51 -12.11 -6.25 -20.35
N TRP A 52 -13.23 -5.54 -20.20
CA TRP A 52 -13.41 -4.19 -20.77
C TRP A 52 -12.40 -3.19 -20.23
N ALA A 53 -12.14 -3.22 -18.92
CA ALA A 53 -11.13 -2.34 -18.28
C ALA A 53 -9.72 -2.61 -18.83
N ARG A 54 -9.34 -3.88 -18.97
CA ARG A 54 -8.03 -4.27 -19.52
C ARG A 54 -7.92 -3.97 -20.99
N LEU A 55 -8.98 -4.18 -21.78
CA LEU A 55 -9.03 -3.76 -23.19
C LEU A 55 -8.81 -2.25 -23.30
N GLY A 56 -9.53 -1.45 -22.52
CA GLY A 56 -9.42 0.00 -22.54
C GLY A 56 -8.02 0.47 -22.15
N ARG A 57 -7.42 -0.12 -21.09
CA ARG A 57 -6.04 0.19 -20.72
C ARG A 57 -5.05 -0.19 -21.81
N SER A 58 -5.16 -1.38 -22.39
CA SER A 58 -4.27 -1.83 -23.47
C SER A 58 -4.34 -0.90 -24.69
N LEU A 59 -5.55 -0.46 -25.07
CA LEU A 59 -5.75 0.51 -26.15
C LEU A 59 -5.09 1.86 -25.84
N ARG A 60 -5.23 2.36 -24.61
CA ARG A 60 -4.61 3.63 -24.19
C ARG A 60 -3.08 3.52 -24.22
N GLU A 61 -2.52 2.45 -23.65
CA GLU A 61 -1.06 2.22 -23.62
C GLU A 61 -0.48 2.04 -25.04
N ALA A 62 -1.28 1.54 -25.98
CA ALA A 62 -0.92 1.43 -27.39
C ALA A 62 -1.10 2.76 -28.16
N GLY A 63 -1.40 3.89 -27.50
CA GLY A 63 -1.65 5.19 -28.14
C GLY A 63 -3.01 5.30 -28.87
N ARG A 64 -3.90 4.32 -28.71
CA ARG A 64 -5.23 4.26 -29.35
C ARG A 64 -6.32 4.84 -28.44
N ALA A 65 -6.06 6.05 -27.90
CA ALA A 65 -6.88 6.67 -26.86
C ALA A 65 -8.36 6.81 -27.27
N ARG A 66 -8.66 7.16 -28.53
CA ARG A 66 -10.04 7.30 -29.01
C ARG A 66 -10.83 5.99 -28.93
N GLU A 67 -10.18 4.86 -29.16
CA GLU A 67 -10.80 3.54 -29.05
C GLU A 67 -10.86 3.04 -27.60
N ALA A 68 -9.96 3.52 -26.74
CA ALA A 68 -9.96 3.18 -25.32
C ALA A 68 -11.19 3.72 -24.59
N LEU A 69 -11.67 4.93 -24.95
CA LEU A 69 -12.77 5.61 -24.26
C LEU A 69 -14.04 4.75 -24.12
N PRO A 70 -14.61 4.18 -25.22
CA PRO A 70 -15.82 3.36 -25.10
C PRO A 70 -15.60 2.08 -24.29
N ALA A 71 -14.42 1.45 -24.35
CA ALA A 71 -14.12 0.27 -23.57
C ALA A 71 -14.05 0.58 -22.07
N LEU A 72 -13.37 1.67 -21.69
CA LEU A 72 -13.29 2.13 -20.30
C LEU A 72 -14.66 2.57 -19.76
N GLN A 73 -15.46 3.24 -20.59
CA GLN A 73 -16.84 3.62 -20.23
C GLN A 73 -17.72 2.39 -20.02
N LYS A 74 -17.56 1.35 -20.85
CA LYS A 74 -18.31 0.09 -20.67
C LYS A 74 -17.92 -0.61 -19.38
N ALA A 75 -16.64 -0.66 -19.03
CA ALA A 75 -16.17 -1.19 -17.76
C ALA A 75 -16.77 -0.43 -16.55
N GLU A 76 -16.81 0.91 -16.63
CA GLU A 76 -17.42 1.76 -15.59
C GLU A 76 -18.92 1.48 -15.44
N GLN A 77 -19.68 1.40 -16.55
CA GLN A 77 -21.11 1.08 -16.55
C GLN A 77 -21.41 -0.30 -15.95
N LEU A 78 -20.50 -1.25 -16.11
CA LEU A 78 -20.57 -2.59 -15.54
C LEU A 78 -20.08 -2.62 -14.07
N GLY A 79 -19.74 -1.48 -13.48
CA GLY A 79 -19.36 -1.34 -12.07
C GLY A 79 -17.90 -1.67 -11.75
N PHE A 80 -17.02 -1.79 -12.75
CA PHE A 80 -15.60 -2.02 -12.49
C PHE A 80 -14.91 -0.78 -11.99
N TYR A 81 -14.77 -0.67 -10.69
CA TYR A 81 -14.09 0.39 -9.95
C TYR A 81 -14.19 1.78 -10.62
N PRO A 82 -15.35 2.43 -10.57
CA PRO A 82 -15.64 3.63 -11.35
C PRO A 82 -14.59 4.74 -11.22
N PRO A 83 -14.04 5.08 -10.03
CA PRO A 83 -13.01 6.13 -9.93
C PRO A 83 -11.77 5.82 -10.78
N LEU A 84 -11.34 4.56 -10.83
CA LEU A 84 -10.20 4.14 -11.66
C LEU A 84 -10.52 4.28 -13.16
N MET A 85 -11.73 3.92 -13.55
CA MET A 85 -12.14 4.05 -14.96
C MET A 85 -12.24 5.51 -15.38
N GLN A 86 -12.76 6.39 -14.52
CA GLN A 86 -12.78 7.83 -14.77
C GLN A 86 -11.37 8.41 -14.91
N TYR A 87 -10.44 7.99 -14.04
CA TYR A 87 -9.04 8.39 -14.16
C TYR A 87 -8.41 7.93 -15.49
N GLN A 88 -8.62 6.67 -15.89
CA GLN A 88 -8.12 6.11 -17.15
C GLN A 88 -8.72 6.85 -18.36
N ARG A 89 -10.01 7.20 -18.32
CA ARG A 89 -10.67 7.97 -19.38
C ARG A 89 -10.11 9.39 -19.44
N ALA A 90 -9.84 10.00 -18.29
CA ALA A 90 -9.22 11.32 -18.23
C ALA A 90 -7.83 11.33 -18.88
N LEU A 91 -7.01 10.29 -18.66
CA LEU A 91 -5.72 10.11 -19.34
C LEU A 91 -5.90 9.97 -20.86
N ALA A 92 -6.93 9.25 -21.31
CA ALA A 92 -7.21 9.11 -22.73
C ALA A 92 -7.64 10.45 -23.36
N HIS A 93 -8.51 11.25 -22.70
CA HIS A 93 -8.88 12.59 -23.13
C HIS A 93 -7.66 13.54 -23.13
N ALA A 94 -6.79 13.45 -22.12
CA ALA A 94 -5.55 14.24 -22.07
C ALA A 94 -4.65 13.96 -23.28
N HIS A 95 -4.45 12.68 -23.61
CA HIS A 95 -3.70 12.27 -24.80
C HIS A 95 -4.28 12.79 -26.12
N LEU A 96 -5.59 12.95 -26.20
CA LEU A 96 -6.29 13.53 -27.36
C LEU A 96 -6.26 15.06 -27.37
N GLY A 97 -5.67 15.72 -26.34
CA GLY A 97 -5.71 17.17 -26.18
C GLY A 97 -7.07 17.72 -25.75
N GLU A 98 -8.02 16.88 -25.40
CA GLU A 98 -9.38 17.21 -24.96
C GLU A 98 -9.38 17.63 -23.47
N LYS A 99 -8.68 18.74 -23.17
CA LYS A 99 -8.33 19.20 -21.82
C LYS A 99 -9.53 19.34 -20.88
N ASP A 100 -10.60 19.97 -21.34
CA ASP A 100 -11.76 20.24 -20.49
C ASP A 100 -12.54 18.96 -20.16
N ALA A 101 -12.61 18.01 -21.09
CA ALA A 101 -13.19 16.68 -20.84
C ALA A 101 -12.36 15.90 -19.79
N ALA A 102 -11.04 15.94 -19.90
CA ALA A 102 -10.15 15.34 -18.91
C ALA A 102 -10.32 15.96 -17.52
N LEU A 103 -10.33 17.31 -17.43
CA LEU A 103 -10.51 18.03 -16.17
C LEU A 103 -11.87 17.78 -15.52
N ALA A 104 -12.94 17.63 -16.32
CA ALA A 104 -14.27 17.29 -15.82
C ALA A 104 -14.32 15.94 -15.11
N LEU A 105 -13.49 14.97 -15.55
CA LEU A 105 -13.37 13.66 -14.91
C LEU A 105 -12.43 13.69 -13.68
N LEU A 106 -11.35 14.49 -13.72
CA LEU A 106 -10.31 14.48 -12.67
C LEU A 106 -10.73 15.24 -11.40
N ARG A 107 -11.42 16.38 -11.51
CA ARG A 107 -11.79 17.20 -10.35
C ARG A 107 -12.65 16.47 -9.32
N PRO A 108 -13.71 15.73 -9.71
CA PRO A 108 -14.48 14.94 -8.76
C PRO A 108 -13.67 13.86 -8.04
N LEU A 109 -12.67 13.27 -8.71
CA LEU A 109 -11.83 12.23 -8.12
C LEU A 109 -10.97 12.78 -6.96
N VAL A 110 -10.44 14.00 -7.10
CA VAL A 110 -9.72 14.66 -6.00
C VAL A 110 -10.65 14.94 -4.83
N ALA A 111 -11.87 15.39 -5.08
CA ALA A 111 -12.87 15.62 -4.04
C ALA A 111 -13.31 14.35 -3.32
N GLN A 112 -13.21 13.19 -3.98
CA GLN A 112 -13.47 11.86 -3.42
C GLN A 112 -12.22 11.22 -2.77
N GLU A 113 -11.12 11.99 -2.65
CA GLU A 113 -9.83 11.50 -2.12
C GLU A 113 -9.30 10.25 -2.83
N PHE A 114 -9.59 10.12 -4.14
CA PHE A 114 -9.09 9.01 -4.92
C PHE A 114 -7.59 9.14 -5.19
N GLY A 115 -6.82 8.19 -4.67
CA GLY A 115 -5.40 8.01 -5.01
C GLY A 115 -5.26 6.98 -6.14
N PRO A 116 -4.79 7.36 -7.34
CA PRO A 116 -4.57 6.38 -8.39
C PRO A 116 -3.53 5.34 -7.94
N PRO A 117 -3.75 4.04 -8.27
CA PRO A 117 -2.81 2.99 -7.90
C PRO A 117 -1.45 3.17 -8.58
N PRO A 118 -0.36 2.67 -7.97
CA PRO A 118 0.97 2.71 -8.56
C PRO A 118 1.01 2.11 -9.97
N GLY A 119 1.88 2.66 -10.83
CA GLY A 119 2.07 2.21 -12.20
C GLY A 119 1.08 2.81 -13.22
N LEU A 120 0.26 3.77 -12.81
CA LEU A 120 -0.47 4.63 -13.75
C LEU A 120 0.33 5.92 -14.01
N PRO A 121 0.30 6.45 -15.26
CA PRO A 121 0.88 7.74 -15.56
C PRO A 121 0.27 8.86 -14.72
N ALA A 122 1.08 9.87 -14.36
CA ALA A 122 0.56 11.11 -13.80
C ALA A 122 -0.33 11.83 -14.85
N VAL A 123 -1.29 12.61 -14.39
CA VAL A 123 -2.26 13.27 -15.28
C VAL A 123 -1.65 14.35 -16.17
N ASP A 124 -0.47 14.86 -15.81
CA ASP A 124 0.33 15.83 -16.57
C ASP A 124 1.50 15.18 -17.36
N ALA A 125 1.60 13.85 -17.37
CA ALA A 125 2.69 13.15 -18.06
C ALA A 125 2.60 13.25 -19.59
N ASP A 126 1.39 13.43 -20.14
CA ASP A 126 1.20 13.51 -21.59
C ASP A 126 1.67 14.89 -22.12
N PRO A 127 2.45 14.94 -23.22
CA PRO A 127 2.92 16.19 -23.81
C PRO A 127 1.81 17.18 -24.16
N ALA A 128 0.60 16.70 -24.50
CA ALA A 128 -0.54 17.55 -24.86
C ALA A 128 -1.04 18.42 -23.69
N VAL A 129 -0.76 18.01 -22.45
CA VAL A 129 -1.23 18.69 -21.23
C VAL A 129 -0.11 19.08 -20.27
N SER A 130 1.11 18.61 -20.46
CA SER A 130 2.25 18.79 -19.54
C SER A 130 2.63 20.24 -19.23
N SER A 131 2.32 21.18 -20.13
CA SER A 131 2.54 22.61 -19.91
C SER A 131 1.36 23.33 -19.21
N ASP A 132 0.21 22.66 -19.08
CA ASP A 132 -1.00 23.26 -18.49
C ASP A 132 -0.95 23.23 -16.97
N ALA A 133 -1.00 24.43 -16.35
CA ALA A 133 -0.88 24.58 -14.89
C ALA A 133 -1.96 23.82 -14.11
N ARG A 134 -3.18 23.68 -14.69
CA ARG A 134 -4.30 22.96 -14.07
C ARG A 134 -3.99 21.47 -13.92
N PHE A 135 -3.32 20.87 -14.91
CA PHE A 135 -2.89 19.45 -14.86
C PHE A 135 -1.75 19.25 -13.88
N LYS A 136 -0.78 20.18 -13.81
CA LYS A 136 0.30 20.13 -12.81
C LYS A 136 -0.23 20.19 -11.38
N GLU A 137 -1.20 21.06 -11.12
CA GLU A 137 -1.84 21.14 -9.81
C GLU A 137 -2.55 19.82 -9.45
N LEU A 138 -3.30 19.24 -10.39
CA LEU A 138 -3.98 17.97 -10.18
C LEU A 138 -2.99 16.81 -10.01
N ALA A 139 -1.91 16.79 -10.77
CA ALA A 139 -0.86 15.77 -10.63
C ALA A 139 -0.25 15.78 -9.23
N ALA A 140 0.05 16.96 -8.67
CA ALA A 140 0.53 17.10 -7.30
C ALA A 140 -0.49 16.59 -6.27
N LYS A 141 -1.79 16.90 -6.45
CA LYS A 141 -2.86 16.39 -5.57
C LYS A 141 -2.99 14.87 -5.65
N PHE A 142 -2.99 14.29 -6.84
CA PHE A 142 -3.06 12.85 -7.02
C PHE A 142 -1.81 12.14 -6.47
N ALA A 143 -0.62 12.71 -6.65
CA ALA A 143 0.61 12.17 -6.05
C ALA A 143 0.53 12.13 -4.52
N ALA A 144 -0.01 13.19 -3.90
CA ALA A 144 -0.23 13.22 -2.45
C ALA A 144 -1.24 12.15 -2.00
N LEU A 145 -2.34 11.97 -2.72
CA LEU A 145 -3.36 10.95 -2.43
C LEU A 145 -2.86 9.52 -2.67
N SER A 146 -1.96 9.32 -3.65
CA SER A 146 -1.37 7.99 -3.94
C SER A 146 -0.29 7.56 -2.96
N ALA A 147 0.34 8.52 -2.27
CA ALA A 147 1.42 8.26 -1.34
C ALA A 147 1.26 9.08 -0.04
N PRO A 148 0.15 8.90 0.70
CA PRO A 148 -0.17 9.71 1.88
C PRO A 148 0.90 9.58 2.97
N CYS A 149 1.57 8.44 3.03
CA CYS A 149 2.57 8.15 4.05
C CYS A 149 3.93 8.83 3.80
N GLN A 150 4.17 9.31 2.56
CA GLN A 150 5.41 9.98 2.17
C GLN A 150 5.34 11.51 2.36
N GLN A 151 4.16 12.06 2.57
CA GLN A 151 3.98 13.50 2.71
C GLN A 151 4.68 14.04 3.96
N ALA A 152 5.39 15.15 3.82
CA ALA A 152 5.98 15.86 4.96
C ALA A 152 4.86 16.29 5.94
N GLY A 153 5.08 16.05 7.25
CA GLY A 153 4.07 16.34 8.28
C GLY A 153 2.91 15.34 8.37
N SER A 154 2.91 14.31 7.52
CA SER A 154 1.96 13.20 7.61
C SER A 154 2.07 12.47 8.96
N PRO A 155 0.96 12.03 9.56
CA PRO A 155 1.01 11.22 10.78
C PRO A 155 1.90 9.99 10.68
N TRP A 156 2.02 9.38 9.50
CA TRP A 156 2.94 8.24 9.27
C TRP A 156 4.42 8.58 9.44
N ARG A 157 4.78 9.90 9.43
CA ARG A 157 6.16 10.37 9.62
C ARG A 157 6.52 10.61 11.10
N GLN A 158 5.56 10.54 12.00
CA GLN A 158 5.75 10.81 13.43
C GLN A 158 6.74 9.86 14.11
N PHE A 159 6.95 8.65 13.58
CA PHE A 159 7.85 7.64 14.14
C PHE A 159 9.18 7.53 13.38
N ASP A 160 9.50 8.52 12.51
CA ASP A 160 10.73 8.53 11.70
C ASP A 160 12.00 8.57 12.53
N PHE A 161 11.94 9.11 13.75
CA PHE A 161 13.10 9.20 14.63
C PHE A 161 13.65 7.83 15.04
N TRP A 162 12.85 6.74 14.87
CA TRP A 162 13.28 5.39 15.19
C TRP A 162 13.81 4.62 13.96
N VAL A 163 13.60 5.11 12.75
CA VAL A 163 14.07 4.46 11.51
C VAL A 163 15.59 4.46 11.44
N GLY A 164 16.19 3.26 11.23
CA GLY A 164 17.65 3.11 11.13
C GLY A 164 18.14 1.72 11.52
N SER A 165 19.48 1.59 11.58
CA SER A 165 20.16 0.41 12.09
C SER A 165 20.77 0.71 13.45
N TRP A 166 20.57 -0.16 14.42
CA TRP A 166 20.81 0.09 15.81
C TRP A 166 21.59 -1.04 16.50
N ASP A 167 22.55 -0.67 17.33
CA ASP A 167 23.04 -1.50 18.43
C ASP A 167 22.21 -1.15 19.66
N VAL A 168 21.71 -2.16 20.38
CA VAL A 168 20.77 -1.93 21.49
C VAL A 168 21.40 -2.36 22.79
N TYR A 169 21.31 -1.50 23.81
CA TYR A 169 21.95 -1.68 25.10
C TYR A 169 20.92 -1.59 26.22
N ASP A 170 21.20 -2.29 27.33
CA ASP A 170 20.52 -2.06 28.61
C ASP A 170 21.04 -0.78 29.29
N ARG A 171 20.44 -0.43 30.41
CA ARG A 171 20.85 0.76 31.21
C ARG A 171 22.25 0.66 31.79
N SER A 172 22.78 -0.56 31.94
CA SER A 172 24.14 -0.82 32.44
C SER A 172 25.21 -0.73 31.35
N GLY A 173 24.78 -0.54 30.09
CA GLY A 173 25.69 -0.46 28.94
C GLY A 173 26.04 -1.82 28.32
N ASN A 174 25.38 -2.90 28.72
CA ASN A 174 25.56 -4.17 28.07
C ASN A 174 24.77 -4.19 26.77
N ARG A 175 25.41 -4.61 25.67
CA ARG A 175 24.75 -4.79 24.39
C ARG A 175 23.84 -6.02 24.44
N VAL A 176 22.54 -5.82 24.26
CA VAL A 176 21.53 -6.89 24.36
C VAL A 176 21.01 -7.33 23.01
N GLY A 177 21.30 -6.57 21.94
CA GLY A 177 20.87 -6.94 20.59
C GLY A 177 21.18 -5.91 19.53
N GLN A 178 20.59 -6.14 18.38
CA GLN A 178 20.57 -5.23 17.23
C GLN A 178 19.14 -5.13 16.72
N SER A 179 18.80 -3.98 16.13
CA SER A 179 17.53 -3.80 15.48
C SER A 179 17.71 -3.03 14.19
N ARG A 180 17.02 -3.46 13.14
CA ARG A 180 16.91 -2.75 11.88
C ARG A 180 15.47 -2.32 11.68
N ILE A 181 15.27 -1.02 11.65
CA ILE A 181 13.97 -0.38 11.52
C ILE A 181 13.86 0.21 10.12
N GLU A 182 12.89 -0.26 9.36
CA GLU A 182 12.71 0.09 7.95
C GLU A 182 11.32 0.62 7.67
N ARG A 183 11.22 1.51 6.68
CA ARG A 183 9.95 1.86 6.08
C ARG A 183 9.65 0.92 4.93
N ILE A 184 8.45 0.35 4.93
CA ILE A 184 7.96 -0.57 3.89
C ILE A 184 6.57 -0.17 3.42
N LEU A 185 6.07 -0.82 2.38
CA LEU A 185 4.72 -0.62 1.83
C LEU A 185 4.42 0.86 1.51
N GLY A 186 5.31 1.49 0.71
CA GLY A 186 5.17 2.90 0.34
C GLY A 186 5.30 3.86 1.52
N ASP A 187 6.14 3.50 2.49
CA ASP A 187 6.40 4.23 3.74
C ASP A 187 5.26 4.23 4.76
N CYS A 188 4.20 3.44 4.54
CA CYS A 188 3.05 3.39 5.44
C CYS A 188 3.26 2.50 6.68
N VAL A 189 4.31 1.69 6.70
CA VAL A 189 4.63 0.79 7.80
C VAL A 189 6.08 0.98 8.22
N VAL A 190 6.30 1.13 9.53
CA VAL A 190 7.62 1.06 10.17
C VAL A 190 7.80 -0.37 10.68
N LEU A 191 8.66 -1.13 10.02
CA LEU A 191 8.96 -2.53 10.33
C LEU A 191 10.24 -2.61 11.15
N GLU A 192 10.17 -3.28 12.29
CA GLU A 192 11.34 -3.66 13.09
C GLU A 192 11.75 -5.09 12.78
N ASN A 193 13.06 -5.30 12.63
CA ASN A 193 13.70 -6.60 12.60
C ASN A 193 14.67 -6.66 13.79
N TRP A 194 14.21 -7.26 14.89
CA TRP A 194 14.98 -7.42 16.13
C TRP A 194 15.80 -8.70 16.10
N LYS A 195 17.03 -8.63 16.62
CA LYS A 195 17.92 -9.75 16.86
C LYS A 195 18.69 -9.55 18.17
N GLY A 196 18.37 -10.35 19.18
CA GLY A 196 19.02 -10.37 20.49
C GLY A 196 19.23 -11.80 20.96
N THR A 197 18.86 -12.10 22.23
CA THR A 197 18.78 -13.48 22.73
C THR A 197 17.75 -14.34 22.00
N GLY A 198 16.79 -13.68 21.31
CA GLY A 198 15.85 -14.25 20.38
C GLY A 198 15.64 -13.29 19.21
N GLU A 199 14.87 -13.72 18.21
CA GLU A 199 14.48 -12.90 17.07
C GLU A 199 13.01 -12.53 17.18
N GLY A 200 12.68 -11.31 16.73
CA GLY A 200 11.32 -10.85 16.70
C GLY A 200 11.10 -9.75 15.66
N LYS A 201 9.85 -9.48 15.37
CA LYS A 201 9.46 -8.43 14.45
C LYS A 201 8.30 -7.63 15.02
N SER A 202 8.33 -6.32 14.77
CA SER A 202 7.15 -5.49 14.94
C SER A 202 6.86 -4.72 13.68
N TRP A 203 5.57 -4.51 13.41
CA TRP A 203 5.14 -3.51 12.45
C TRP A 203 4.30 -2.46 13.13
N ASN A 204 4.56 -1.24 12.75
CA ASN A 204 3.91 -0.06 13.30
C ASN A 204 3.29 0.73 12.15
N THR A 205 2.03 1.09 12.26
CA THR A 205 1.34 1.89 11.25
C THR A 205 0.36 2.85 11.88
N TRP A 206 0.16 3.99 11.22
CA TRP A 206 -0.91 4.91 11.58
C TRP A 206 -2.23 4.40 11.01
N ASN A 207 -3.26 4.31 11.86
CA ASN A 207 -4.61 3.98 11.43
C ASN A 207 -5.42 5.28 11.24
N PRO A 208 -5.69 5.72 9.99
CA PRO A 208 -6.35 7.00 9.73
C PRO A 208 -7.80 7.03 10.20
N ALA A 209 -8.51 5.89 10.18
CA ALA A 209 -9.90 5.82 10.64
C ALA A 209 -10.02 5.95 12.16
N ARG A 210 -9.04 5.43 12.90
CA ARG A 210 -8.98 5.48 14.37
C ARG A 210 -8.10 6.60 14.89
N LYS A 211 -7.39 7.31 14.01
CA LYS A 211 -6.48 8.43 14.31
C LYS A 211 -5.46 8.07 15.41
N ARG A 212 -4.86 6.90 15.29
CA ARG A 212 -3.86 6.40 16.24
C ARG A 212 -2.83 5.51 15.57
N TRP A 213 -1.69 5.33 16.22
CA TRP A 213 -0.71 4.32 15.87
C TRP A 213 -1.14 2.95 16.39
N GLU A 214 -0.86 1.91 15.62
CA GLU A 214 -1.08 0.51 15.98
C GLU A 214 0.24 -0.25 15.76
N GLN A 215 0.65 -1.03 16.78
CA GLN A 215 1.83 -1.87 16.73
C GLN A 215 1.43 -3.33 16.99
N SER A 216 2.03 -4.25 16.24
CA SER A 216 2.02 -5.68 16.54
C SER A 216 3.45 -6.15 16.68
N TRP A 217 3.77 -6.77 17.80
CA TRP A 217 5.03 -7.48 18.05
C TRP A 217 4.81 -8.97 18.03
N VAL A 218 5.73 -9.72 17.42
CA VAL A 218 5.76 -11.18 17.45
C VAL A 218 7.21 -11.67 17.48
N ASP A 219 7.46 -12.71 18.28
CA ASP A 219 8.72 -13.41 18.36
C ASP A 219 8.53 -14.93 18.22
N ALA A 220 9.56 -15.71 18.52
CA ALA A 220 9.55 -17.17 18.42
C ALA A 220 8.52 -17.86 19.34
N SER A 221 7.94 -17.16 20.32
CA SER A 221 6.84 -17.69 21.14
C SER A 221 5.52 -17.79 20.35
N ALA A 222 5.46 -17.17 19.16
CA ALA A 222 4.29 -17.08 18.29
C ALA A 222 3.05 -16.45 18.94
N THR A 223 3.23 -15.75 20.07
CA THR A 223 2.15 -15.04 20.76
C THR A 223 2.29 -13.54 20.43
N PRO A 224 1.43 -12.98 19.56
CA PRO A 224 1.53 -11.57 19.23
C PRO A 224 1.07 -10.69 20.39
N VAL A 225 1.75 -9.56 20.56
CA VAL A 225 1.33 -8.50 21.47
C VAL A 225 0.92 -7.28 20.63
N PHE A 226 -0.29 -6.76 20.90
CA PHE A 226 -0.86 -5.62 20.20
C PHE A 226 -0.84 -4.38 21.08
N PHE A 227 -0.45 -3.27 20.48
CA PHE A 227 -0.43 -1.97 21.13
C PHE A 227 -1.17 -0.93 20.30
N THR A 228 -1.75 0.05 20.98
CA THR A 228 -2.31 1.25 20.37
C THR A 228 -1.72 2.47 21.03
N GLY A 229 -1.47 3.56 20.28
CA GLY A 229 -0.78 4.71 20.85
C GLY A 229 -0.81 5.96 20.01
N GLN A 230 -0.12 6.97 20.50
CA GLN A 230 0.01 8.28 19.85
C GLN A 230 1.39 8.90 20.13
N LEU A 231 1.75 9.89 19.33
CA LEU A 231 2.90 10.75 19.63
C LEU A 231 2.47 11.82 20.63
N GLU A 232 3.09 11.79 21.83
CA GLU A 232 2.82 12.72 22.92
C GLU A 232 4.11 13.45 23.29
N ASN A 233 4.16 14.76 23.12
CA ASN A 233 5.33 15.60 23.44
C ASN A 233 6.65 15.06 22.85
N GLY A 234 6.60 14.55 21.60
CA GLY A 234 7.77 14.00 20.90
C GLY A 234 8.14 12.56 21.28
N THR A 235 7.42 11.92 22.19
CA THR A 235 7.56 10.51 22.58
C THR A 235 6.41 9.71 21.97
N MET A 236 6.70 8.58 21.33
CA MET A 236 5.66 7.62 20.93
C MET A 236 5.24 6.82 22.16
N VAL A 237 3.98 6.91 22.54
CA VAL A 237 3.41 6.25 23.73
C VAL A 237 2.38 5.22 23.28
N TYR A 238 2.61 3.97 23.64
CA TYR A 238 1.76 2.84 23.34
C TYR A 238 1.20 2.20 24.59
N HIS A 239 -0.01 1.65 24.50
CA HIS A 239 -0.71 0.89 25.52
C HIS A 239 -1.19 -0.44 24.98
N SER A 240 -1.24 -1.46 25.83
CA SER A 240 -1.84 -2.76 25.56
C SER A 240 -2.58 -3.24 26.82
N ASP A 241 -3.82 -3.71 26.60
CA ASP A 241 -4.65 -4.35 27.64
C ASP A 241 -4.74 -5.87 27.39
N GLN A 242 -3.79 -6.42 26.61
CA GLN A 242 -3.79 -7.83 26.30
C GLN A 242 -3.44 -8.65 27.54
N PRO A 243 -4.30 -9.62 27.96
CA PRO A 243 -4.04 -10.46 29.10
C PRO A 243 -2.78 -11.31 28.92
N GLN A 244 -2.26 -11.82 30.03
CA GLN A 244 -1.19 -12.82 30.01
C GLN A 244 -1.69 -14.15 29.38
N PRO A 245 -0.79 -15.04 28.93
CA PRO A 245 -1.15 -16.34 28.36
C PRO A 245 -2.01 -17.21 29.28
N ASP A 246 -1.93 -17.00 30.60
CA ASP A 246 -2.77 -17.69 31.60
C ASP A 246 -4.16 -17.05 31.78
N GLY A 247 -4.49 -16.02 30.99
CA GLY A 247 -5.77 -15.31 31.02
C GLY A 247 -5.89 -14.20 32.06
N LYS A 248 -4.87 -13.97 32.89
CA LYS A 248 -4.90 -12.90 33.88
C LYS A 248 -4.85 -11.52 33.22
N PRO A 249 -5.61 -10.53 33.72
CA PRO A 249 -5.53 -9.16 33.26
C PRO A 249 -4.09 -8.65 33.36
N TYR A 250 -3.64 -7.99 32.30
CA TYR A 250 -2.32 -7.36 32.25
C TYR A 250 -2.36 -6.15 31.34
N GLN A 251 -1.76 -5.06 31.80
CA GLN A 251 -1.63 -3.85 31.01
C GLN A 251 -0.15 -3.52 30.79
N ARG A 252 0.17 -3.01 29.61
CA ARG A 252 1.50 -2.54 29.26
C ARG A 252 1.48 -1.09 28.82
N ARG A 253 2.53 -0.38 29.19
CA ARG A 253 2.86 0.95 28.66
C ARG A 253 4.25 0.87 28.05
N LEU A 254 4.34 1.15 26.74
CA LEU A 254 5.58 1.10 25.98
C LEU A 254 5.83 2.48 25.39
N THR A 255 7.02 3.04 25.61
CA THR A 255 7.39 4.36 25.11
C THR A 255 8.67 4.31 24.29
N PHE A 256 8.71 5.13 23.22
CA PHE A 256 9.92 5.39 22.44
C PHE A 256 10.20 6.89 22.48
N THR A 257 11.28 7.25 23.15
CA THR A 257 11.68 8.66 23.36
C THR A 257 12.95 8.94 22.58
N PRO A 258 12.94 9.89 21.64
CA PRO A 258 14.17 10.33 20.98
C PRO A 258 15.08 11.03 21.99
N LEU A 259 16.38 10.74 21.89
CA LEU A 259 17.42 11.27 22.75
C LEU A 259 18.48 12.01 21.93
N PRO A 260 19.29 12.89 22.54
CA PRO A 260 20.42 13.52 21.87
C PRO A 260 21.37 12.50 21.23
N GLY A 261 22.01 12.89 20.11
CA GLY A 261 22.92 12.01 19.37
C GLY A 261 22.21 10.94 18.55
N ARG A 262 20.99 11.19 18.07
CA ARG A 262 20.18 10.28 17.28
C ARG A 262 19.91 8.94 17.99
N ARG A 263 19.89 8.92 19.30
CA ARG A 263 19.56 7.72 20.08
C ARG A 263 18.05 7.68 20.37
N VAL A 264 17.54 6.48 20.69
CA VAL A 264 16.14 6.31 21.11
C VAL A 264 16.11 5.43 22.36
N ARG A 265 15.34 5.84 23.37
CA ARG A 265 15.03 5.01 24.53
C ARG A 265 13.72 4.29 24.29
N GLN A 266 13.73 2.97 24.39
CA GLN A 266 12.53 2.14 24.45
C GLN A 266 12.33 1.67 25.88
N PHE A 267 11.21 2.04 26.49
CA PHE A 267 10.92 1.72 27.88
C PHE A 267 9.55 1.08 28.02
N SER A 268 9.52 -0.11 28.59
CA SER A 268 8.29 -0.87 28.82
C SER A 268 8.05 -1.11 30.30
N GLN A 269 6.81 -0.93 30.69
CA GLN A 269 6.30 -1.21 32.04
C GLN A 269 5.03 -2.03 31.93
N GLY A 270 4.81 -2.91 32.92
CA GLY A 270 3.61 -3.73 33.04
C GLY A 270 2.97 -3.62 34.41
N THR A 271 1.66 -3.90 34.44
CA THR A 271 0.86 -3.95 35.68
C THR A 271 -0.17 -5.08 35.61
N ASP A 272 -0.38 -5.77 36.73
CA ASP A 272 -1.43 -6.79 36.93
C ASP A 272 -2.47 -6.39 37.97
N ASP A 273 -2.34 -5.19 38.56
CA ASP A 273 -3.21 -4.66 39.61
C ASP A 273 -4.13 -3.50 39.15
N GLY A 274 -4.29 -3.37 37.82
CA GLY A 274 -5.12 -2.32 37.23
C GLY A 274 -4.49 -0.93 37.25
N GLY A 275 -3.15 -0.87 37.22
CA GLY A 275 -2.40 0.39 37.11
C GLY A 275 -2.09 1.06 38.45
N LYS A 276 -2.29 0.39 39.59
CA LYS A 276 -1.94 0.92 40.92
C LYS A 276 -0.43 0.89 41.12
N SER A 277 0.25 -0.12 40.63
CA SER A 277 1.71 -0.21 40.59
C SER A 277 2.20 -0.66 39.20
N TRP A 278 3.38 -0.19 38.81
CA TRP A 278 4.00 -0.50 37.53
C TRP A 278 5.40 -1.06 37.74
N SER A 279 5.68 -2.22 37.17
CA SER A 279 7.00 -2.84 37.13
C SER A 279 7.68 -2.61 35.79
N THR A 280 9.00 -2.40 35.80
CA THR A 280 9.77 -2.28 34.57
C THR A 280 9.94 -3.67 33.95
N GLU A 281 9.50 -3.83 32.71
CA GLU A 281 9.76 -5.04 31.92
C GLU A 281 11.14 -4.95 31.26
N TYR A 282 11.45 -3.81 30.62
CA TYR A 282 12.77 -3.51 30.05
C TYR A 282 12.97 -1.99 29.84
N ASP A 283 14.23 -1.59 29.79
CA ASP A 283 14.67 -0.21 29.54
C ASP A 283 15.90 -0.27 28.62
N LEU A 284 15.69 0.03 27.36
CA LEU A 284 16.65 -0.18 26.28
C LEU A 284 17.06 1.14 25.62
N ILE A 285 18.32 1.25 25.24
CA ILE A 285 18.86 2.38 24.50
C ILE A 285 19.32 1.92 23.13
N TYR A 286 18.67 2.42 22.11
CA TYR A 286 19.02 2.27 20.72
C TYR A 286 20.09 3.30 20.36
N VAL A 287 21.27 2.84 19.97
CA VAL A 287 22.40 3.65 19.55
C VAL A 287 22.64 3.38 18.07
N PRO A 288 22.88 4.40 17.23
CA PRO A 288 23.20 4.16 15.81
C PRO A 288 24.31 3.11 15.68
N GLN A 289 24.13 2.14 14.80
CA GLN A 289 25.04 1.01 14.64
C GLN A 289 26.47 1.48 14.43
N GLY A 290 27.41 0.94 15.24
CA GLY A 290 28.82 1.30 15.21
C GLY A 290 29.19 2.58 15.96
N ALA A 291 28.22 3.32 16.50
CA ALA A 291 28.50 4.45 17.38
C ALA A 291 28.79 3.97 18.82
N PRO A 292 29.64 4.68 19.59
CA PRO A 292 29.91 4.31 20.97
C PRO A 292 28.67 4.51 21.86
N PHE A 293 28.49 3.58 22.80
CA PHE A 293 27.50 3.78 23.87
C PHE A 293 27.97 4.88 24.81
N SER A 294 27.04 5.76 25.19
CA SER A 294 27.22 6.71 26.29
C SER A 294 26.00 6.62 27.20
N ALA A 295 26.23 6.57 28.52
CA ALA A 295 25.16 6.60 29.49
C ALA A 295 24.29 7.87 29.33
N LEU A 296 23.04 7.78 29.81
CA LEU A 296 22.08 8.90 29.80
C LEU A 296 22.37 9.88 30.92
#